data_d80b9ec74b7272aa533cfb97b6044d42
#
_entry.id   d80b9ec74b7272aa533cfb97b6044d42
#
_cell.length_a   1.000
_cell.length_b   1.000
_cell.length_c   1.000
_cell.angle_alpha   90.00
_cell.angle_beta   90.00
_cell.angle_gamma   90.00
#
_symmetry.space_group_name_H-M   'P 1'
#
loop_
_entity.id
_entity.type
_entity.pdbx_description
1 polymer ?
#
loop_
_entity_poly.entity_id
_entity_poly.type
_entity_poly.pdbx_seq_one_letter_code
_entity_poly.pdbx_strand_id
1 'polypeptide(L)'
;MRRLLYSCLFALMASSSVAQELVIRDVFRQMPDSLMPYLSTNNRLDFMDFLDSKMKAEIKNQFDGKSEMTALTDDSLSIRMNDALRVDMLLLKLDEPLDTISYVLVLAETFKTDSVYGDKSIKFFTPQWQQIRRDIPWNDIQRKRINSLGLQNILKWDEEIINRG
;
A
#
# COMPACT_ATOMS: atom_id res chain seq x y z
N MET A 1 12.42 -25.67 -64.59
CA MET A 1 11.43 -25.55 -63.49
C MET A 1 12.20 -25.32 -62.18
N ARG A 2 12.33 -24.06 -61.77
CA ARG A 2 13.03 -23.66 -60.52
C ARG A 2 11.96 -23.51 -59.45
N ARG A 3 11.96 -24.38 -58.45
CA ARG A 3 11.12 -24.24 -57.27
C ARG A 3 11.84 -23.33 -56.26
N LEU A 4 11.36 -22.12 -56.08
CA LEU A 4 11.75 -21.19 -55.01
C LEU A 4 11.14 -21.66 -53.69
N LEU A 5 12.00 -22.12 -52.77
CA LEU A 5 11.67 -22.38 -51.40
C LEU A 5 11.68 -21.06 -50.62
N TYR A 6 10.51 -20.50 -50.35
CA TYR A 6 10.36 -19.41 -49.37
C TYR A 6 10.46 -19.97 -47.96
N SER A 7 11.61 -19.83 -47.36
CA SER A 7 11.82 -20.11 -45.95
C SER A 7 11.23 -18.93 -45.16
N CYS A 8 10.03 -19.06 -44.62
CA CYS A 8 9.45 -18.16 -43.66
C CYS A 8 10.19 -18.29 -42.33
N LEU A 9 11.16 -17.40 -42.12
CA LEU A 9 11.79 -17.20 -40.81
C LEU A 9 10.80 -16.44 -39.92
N PHE A 10 10.01 -17.22 -39.15
CA PHE A 10 9.14 -16.68 -38.12
C PHE A 10 10.04 -16.29 -36.93
N ALA A 11 10.45 -15.01 -36.88
CA ALA A 11 11.14 -14.46 -35.73
C ALA A 11 10.13 -14.42 -34.56
N LEU A 12 10.23 -15.38 -33.64
CA LEU A 12 9.57 -15.33 -32.34
C LEU A 12 10.15 -14.11 -31.58
N MET A 13 9.47 -12.99 -31.64
CA MET A 13 9.67 -11.87 -30.71
C MET A 13 9.21 -12.37 -29.33
N ALA A 14 10.11 -12.95 -28.55
CA ALA A 14 9.91 -13.17 -27.14
C ALA A 14 9.84 -11.79 -26.48
N SER A 15 8.66 -11.23 -26.40
CA SER A 15 8.36 -10.05 -25.59
C SER A 15 8.61 -10.42 -24.14
N SER A 16 9.79 -10.13 -23.62
CA SER A 16 10.05 -10.19 -22.19
C SER A 16 9.14 -9.13 -21.55
N SER A 17 7.97 -9.55 -21.13
CA SER A 17 7.11 -8.76 -20.26
C SER A 17 7.89 -8.56 -18.95
N VAL A 18 8.61 -7.45 -18.84
CA VAL A 18 9.12 -7.00 -17.55
C VAL A 18 7.88 -6.70 -16.72
N ALA A 19 7.55 -7.59 -15.79
CA ALA A 19 6.46 -7.36 -14.86
C ALA A 19 6.80 -6.06 -14.12
N GLN A 20 6.05 -5.01 -14.38
CA GLN A 20 6.22 -3.72 -13.71
C GLN A 20 6.00 -3.96 -12.21
N GLU A 21 6.99 -3.60 -11.40
CA GLU A 21 6.88 -3.73 -9.96
C GLU A 21 5.72 -2.85 -9.46
N LEU A 22 4.89 -3.43 -8.59
CA LEU A 22 3.73 -2.71 -8.05
C LEU A 22 4.22 -1.65 -7.07
N VAL A 23 3.75 -0.42 -7.22
CA VAL A 23 4.07 0.71 -6.33
C VAL A 23 2.86 1.15 -5.53
N ILE A 24 3.10 1.65 -4.32
CA ILE A 24 2.04 2.09 -3.39
C ILE A 24 1.15 3.19 -3.97
N ARG A 25 1.72 4.05 -4.81
CA ARG A 25 1.01 5.13 -5.48
C ARG A 25 -0.18 4.61 -6.30
N ASP A 26 0.01 3.53 -7.06
CA ASP A 26 -1.03 2.95 -7.89
C ASP A 26 -2.09 2.23 -7.07
N VAL A 27 -1.69 1.57 -6.00
CA VAL A 27 -2.61 0.94 -5.04
C VAL A 27 -3.45 2.00 -4.32
N PHE A 28 -2.84 3.10 -3.88
CA PHE A 28 -3.54 4.19 -3.19
C PHE A 28 -4.54 4.92 -4.08
N ARG A 29 -4.24 5.12 -5.37
CA ARG A 29 -5.20 5.67 -6.35
C ARG A 29 -6.49 4.87 -6.44
N GLN A 30 -6.39 3.55 -6.34
CA GLN A 30 -7.51 2.62 -6.49
C GLN A 30 -8.24 2.34 -5.16
N MET A 31 -7.84 2.99 -4.07
CA MET A 31 -8.47 2.80 -2.77
C MET A 31 -9.96 3.17 -2.82
N PRO A 32 -10.86 2.29 -2.33
CA PRO A 32 -12.27 2.63 -2.17
C PRO A 32 -12.45 3.79 -1.18
N ASP A 33 -13.29 4.78 -1.52
CA ASP A 33 -13.55 5.95 -0.66
C ASP A 33 -14.15 5.54 0.70
N SER A 34 -14.87 4.41 0.75
CA SER A 34 -15.43 3.86 1.99
C SER A 34 -14.38 3.44 3.04
N LEU A 35 -13.15 3.12 2.61
CA LEU A 35 -12.07 2.77 3.53
C LEU A 35 -11.38 4.01 4.14
N MET A 36 -11.54 5.17 3.51
CA MET A 36 -10.94 6.43 3.97
C MET A 36 -11.88 7.61 3.65
N PRO A 37 -12.95 7.78 4.44
CA PRO A 37 -13.97 8.80 4.16
C PRO A 37 -13.46 10.25 4.16
N TYR A 38 -12.29 10.50 4.73
CA TYR A 38 -11.63 11.80 4.71
C TYR A 38 -11.20 12.25 3.30
N LEU A 39 -10.89 11.29 2.41
CA LEU A 39 -10.25 11.55 1.12
C LEU A 39 -11.08 10.98 -0.03
N SER A 40 -11.59 11.85 -0.89
CA SER A 40 -12.12 11.42 -2.18
C SER A 40 -11.00 10.93 -3.11
N THR A 41 -11.37 10.29 -4.20
CA THR A 41 -10.44 9.95 -5.28
C THR A 41 -9.66 11.19 -5.76
N ASN A 42 -10.32 12.34 -5.94
CA ASN A 42 -9.65 13.57 -6.35
C ASN A 42 -8.63 14.05 -5.32
N ASN A 43 -8.98 14.02 -4.02
CA ASN A 43 -8.02 14.36 -2.97
C ASN A 43 -6.76 13.49 -3.01
N ARG A 44 -6.90 12.20 -3.33
CA ARG A 44 -5.74 11.30 -3.46
C ARG A 44 -4.87 11.62 -4.67
N LEU A 45 -5.49 12.03 -5.78
CA LEU A 45 -4.75 12.49 -6.96
C LEU A 45 -4.03 13.81 -6.68
N ASP A 46 -4.70 14.79 -6.05
CA ASP A 46 -4.12 16.08 -5.70
C ASP A 46 -2.86 15.94 -4.83
N PHE A 47 -2.84 15.02 -3.87
CA PHE A 47 -1.63 14.74 -3.08
C PHE A 47 -0.45 14.37 -3.96
N MET A 48 -0.67 13.50 -4.94
CA MET A 48 0.39 13.04 -5.82
C MET A 48 0.89 14.14 -6.75
N ASP A 49 -0.02 14.92 -7.30
CA ASP A 49 0.30 16.04 -8.18
C ASP A 49 1.09 17.12 -7.45
N PHE A 50 0.76 17.40 -6.18
CA PHE A 50 1.52 18.35 -5.36
C PHE A 50 2.93 17.83 -5.08
N LEU A 51 3.11 16.56 -4.73
CA LEU A 51 4.44 15.98 -4.51
C LEU A 51 5.28 15.96 -5.78
N ASP A 52 4.68 15.60 -6.91
CA ASP A 52 5.37 15.61 -8.21
C ASP A 52 5.81 17.02 -8.60
N SER A 53 5.01 18.03 -8.23
CA SER A 53 5.32 19.45 -8.41
C SER A 53 6.25 20.01 -7.32
N LYS A 54 6.75 19.17 -6.39
CA LYS A 54 7.58 19.56 -5.24
C LYS A 54 6.91 20.62 -4.34
N MET A 55 5.61 20.58 -4.28
CA MET A 55 4.78 21.41 -3.42
C MET A 55 4.44 20.69 -2.12
N LYS A 56 4.05 21.46 -1.10
CA LYS A 56 3.45 20.88 0.11
C LYS A 56 2.14 20.16 -0.28
N ALA A 57 2.08 18.87 -0.01
CA ALA A 57 0.90 18.05 -0.31
C ALA A 57 -0.16 18.23 0.81
N GLU A 58 -0.77 19.42 0.91
CA GLU A 58 -1.86 19.75 1.82
C GLU A 58 -3.14 20.01 1.02
N ILE A 59 -4.23 19.39 1.43
CA ILE A 59 -5.55 19.52 0.79
C ILE A 59 -6.62 19.80 1.84
N LYS A 60 -7.76 20.35 1.38
CA LYS A 60 -9.00 20.37 2.15
C LYS A 60 -9.69 19.03 2.00
N ASN A 61 -9.94 18.32 3.09
CA ASN A 61 -10.57 17.00 3.09
C ASN A 61 -12.10 17.08 3.07
N GLN A 62 -12.77 15.91 2.99
CA GLN A 62 -14.24 15.80 2.92
C GLN A 62 -14.98 16.33 4.16
N PHE A 63 -14.30 16.50 5.29
CA PHE A 63 -14.88 17.02 6.53
C PHE A 63 -14.44 18.47 6.81
N ASP A 64 -14.15 19.24 5.77
CA ASP A 64 -13.73 20.64 5.81
C ASP A 64 -12.42 20.91 6.58
N GLY A 65 -11.74 19.88 7.05
CA GLY A 65 -10.42 19.94 7.69
C GLY A 65 -9.28 19.92 6.66
N LYS A 66 -8.06 19.98 7.19
CA LYS A 66 -6.84 19.84 6.39
C LYS A 66 -6.21 18.47 6.58
N SER A 67 -5.83 17.85 5.46
CA SER A 67 -5.02 16.65 5.43
C SER A 67 -3.73 16.91 4.66
N GLU A 68 -2.64 16.28 5.08
CA GLU A 68 -1.32 16.44 4.46
C GLU A 68 -0.65 15.08 4.26
N MET A 69 -0.26 14.79 3.02
CA MET A 69 0.64 13.65 2.77
C MET A 69 2.06 14.07 3.13
N THR A 70 2.60 13.46 4.19
CA THR A 70 3.90 13.83 4.78
C THR A 70 5.06 13.03 4.23
N ALA A 71 4.79 11.86 3.65
CA ALA A 71 5.78 11.01 3.00
C ALA A 71 5.14 10.14 1.91
N LEU A 72 5.89 9.90 0.84
CA LEU A 72 5.57 8.95 -0.24
C LEU A 72 6.86 8.37 -0.79
N THR A 73 6.94 7.04 -0.84
CA THR A 73 7.99 6.27 -1.51
C THR A 73 7.35 5.28 -2.49
N ASP A 74 8.13 4.39 -3.09
CA ASP A 74 7.58 3.35 -3.99
C ASP A 74 6.71 2.34 -3.24
N ASP A 75 6.96 2.12 -1.96
CA ASP A 75 6.33 1.09 -1.15
C ASP A 75 5.68 1.58 0.16
N SER A 76 5.73 2.87 0.45
CA SER A 76 5.10 3.43 1.66
C SER A 76 4.56 4.83 1.46
N LEU A 77 3.55 5.18 2.24
CA LEU A 77 3.06 6.55 2.37
C LEU A 77 2.59 6.85 3.79
N SER A 78 2.62 8.13 4.15
CA SER A 78 2.12 8.64 5.43
C SER A 78 1.27 9.87 5.19
N ILE A 79 0.10 9.91 5.84
CA ILE A 79 -0.85 11.03 5.75
C ILE A 79 -1.25 11.45 7.16
N ARG A 80 -1.08 12.72 7.47
CA ARG A 80 -1.74 13.35 8.60
C ARG A 80 -3.15 13.75 8.15
N MET A 81 -4.17 12.98 8.58
CA MET A 81 -5.56 13.24 8.21
C MET A 81 -6.11 14.49 8.86
N ASN A 82 -5.79 14.66 10.15
CA ASN A 82 -6.10 15.81 10.98
C ASN A 82 -5.17 15.81 12.21
N ASP A 83 -5.46 16.63 13.21
CA ASP A 83 -4.63 16.73 14.42
C ASP A 83 -4.71 15.48 15.32
N ALA A 84 -5.73 14.63 15.13
CA ALA A 84 -5.97 13.45 15.95
C ALA A 84 -5.72 12.12 15.22
N LEU A 85 -5.59 12.11 13.89
CA LEU A 85 -5.47 10.88 13.09
C LEU A 85 -4.33 10.96 12.09
N ARG A 86 -3.44 9.98 12.18
CA ARG A 86 -2.41 9.67 11.17
C ARG A 86 -2.69 8.32 10.53
N VAL A 87 -2.48 8.23 9.23
CA VAL A 87 -2.57 7.01 8.45
C VAL A 87 -1.23 6.72 7.81
N ASP A 88 -0.74 5.50 8.01
CA ASP A 88 0.46 4.98 7.37
C ASP A 88 0.08 3.75 6.53
N MET A 89 0.63 3.66 5.34
CA MET A 89 0.49 2.48 4.47
C MET A 89 1.85 1.96 4.07
N LEU A 90 1.95 0.63 3.98
CA LEU A 90 3.16 -0.06 3.55
C LEU A 90 2.77 -1.20 2.61
N LEU A 91 3.34 -1.22 1.42
CA LEU A 91 3.19 -2.27 0.44
C LEU A 91 4.37 -3.24 0.55
N LEU A 92 4.11 -4.47 0.92
CA LEU A 92 5.12 -5.51 1.14
C LEU A 92 4.96 -6.63 0.13
N LYS A 93 6.04 -6.92 -0.59
CA LYS A 93 6.12 -8.11 -1.43
C LYS A 93 6.42 -9.32 -0.55
N LEU A 94 5.65 -10.40 -0.71
CA LEU A 94 5.91 -11.67 -0.03
C LEU A 94 7.01 -12.45 -0.76
N ASP A 95 7.85 -13.18 0.00
CA ASP A 95 8.87 -14.07 -0.56
C ASP A 95 8.23 -15.24 -1.29
N GLU A 96 7.18 -15.80 -0.68
CA GLU A 96 6.34 -16.82 -1.28
C GLU A 96 4.90 -16.30 -1.33
N PRO A 97 4.20 -16.44 -2.47
CA PRO A 97 2.82 -16.01 -2.58
C PRO A 97 1.92 -16.74 -1.58
N LEU A 98 1.04 -16.01 -0.91
CA LEU A 98 -0.01 -16.57 -0.08
C LEU A 98 -1.22 -16.89 -0.99
N ASP A 99 -1.34 -18.12 -1.46
CA ASP A 99 -2.15 -18.55 -2.61
C ASP A 99 -1.75 -17.76 -3.87
N THR A 100 -2.59 -16.81 -4.30
CA THR A 100 -2.33 -15.92 -5.45
C THR A 100 -1.85 -14.53 -5.07
N ILE A 101 -1.68 -14.25 -3.75
CA ILE A 101 -1.33 -12.94 -3.22
C ILE A 101 0.19 -12.83 -3.14
N SER A 102 0.79 -12.01 -3.99
CA SER A 102 2.24 -11.74 -3.98
C SER A 102 2.61 -10.46 -3.22
N TYR A 103 1.65 -9.57 -2.96
CA TYR A 103 1.84 -8.34 -2.21
C TYR A 103 0.77 -8.18 -1.15
N VAL A 104 1.16 -7.64 0.00
CA VAL A 104 0.25 -7.27 1.09
C VAL A 104 0.36 -5.78 1.34
N LEU A 105 -0.78 -5.12 1.41
CA LEU A 105 -0.89 -3.74 1.85
C LEU A 105 -1.22 -3.72 3.33
N VAL A 106 -0.37 -3.08 4.12
CA VAL A 106 -0.59 -2.77 5.54
C VAL A 106 -1.19 -1.37 5.62
N LEU A 107 -2.36 -1.24 6.22
CA LEU A 107 -3.01 0.02 6.53
C LEU A 107 -3.03 0.20 8.05
N ALA A 108 -2.34 1.22 8.55
CA ALA A 108 -2.28 1.56 9.95
C ALA A 108 -2.89 2.94 10.21
N GLU A 109 -3.86 2.98 11.10
CA GLU A 109 -4.46 4.21 11.62
C GLU A 109 -3.95 4.41 13.04
N THR A 110 -3.33 5.56 13.31
CA THR A 110 -2.83 5.93 14.63
C THR A 110 -3.62 7.12 15.15
N PHE A 111 -4.29 6.91 16.27
CA PHE A 111 -5.10 7.94 16.93
C PHE A 111 -4.27 8.64 18.02
N LYS A 112 -4.37 9.95 18.08
CA LYS A 112 -3.75 10.75 19.12
C LYS A 112 -4.66 10.79 20.33
N THR A 113 -4.14 10.35 21.48
CA THR A 113 -4.80 10.44 22.77
C THR A 113 -3.97 11.35 23.67
N ASP A 114 -4.57 12.39 24.24
CA ASP A 114 -3.93 13.31 25.21
C ASP A 114 -2.54 13.86 24.78
N SER A 115 -2.42 14.36 23.57
CA SER A 115 -1.19 14.93 22.98
C SER A 115 -0.12 13.90 22.57
N VAL A 116 -0.33 12.62 22.80
CA VAL A 116 0.57 11.53 22.40
C VAL A 116 -0.15 10.59 21.43
N TYR A 117 0.54 10.03 20.45
CA TYR A 117 -0.02 8.97 19.61
C TYR A 117 -0.21 7.72 20.45
N GLY A 118 -1.47 7.26 20.56
CA GLY A 118 -1.90 6.15 21.39
C GLY A 118 -2.40 4.96 20.59
N ASP A 119 -3.70 4.79 20.52
CA ASP A 119 -4.32 3.62 19.92
C ASP A 119 -4.04 3.49 18.43
N LYS A 120 -3.82 2.24 17.99
CA LYS A 120 -3.59 1.91 16.58
C LYS A 120 -4.59 0.88 16.12
N SER A 121 -5.11 1.09 14.91
CA SER A 121 -5.88 0.11 14.15
C SER A 121 -5.03 -0.33 12.95
N ILE A 122 -4.91 -1.63 12.75
CA ILE A 122 -4.12 -2.19 11.67
C ILE A 122 -4.97 -3.17 10.90
N LYS A 123 -4.92 -3.05 9.58
CA LYS A 123 -5.63 -3.92 8.66
C LYS A 123 -4.73 -4.31 7.51
N PHE A 124 -4.89 -5.53 7.03
CA PHE A 124 -4.16 -6.06 5.89
C PHE A 124 -5.09 -6.21 4.70
N PHE A 125 -4.59 -5.85 3.52
CA PHE A 125 -5.35 -5.93 2.28
C PHE A 125 -4.49 -6.50 1.16
N THR A 126 -5.14 -7.07 0.16
CA THR A 126 -4.53 -7.27 -1.15
C THR A 126 -4.36 -5.91 -1.86
N PRO A 127 -3.55 -5.80 -2.92
CA PRO A 127 -3.49 -4.59 -3.75
C PRO A 127 -4.83 -4.16 -4.35
N GLN A 128 -5.81 -5.09 -4.44
CA GLN A 128 -7.18 -4.83 -4.90
C GLN A 128 -8.13 -4.45 -3.76
N TRP A 129 -7.60 -4.13 -2.58
CA TRP A 129 -8.34 -3.71 -1.39
C TRP A 129 -9.29 -4.75 -0.80
N GLN A 130 -9.03 -6.04 -1.05
CA GLN A 130 -9.70 -7.14 -0.36
C GLN A 130 -9.02 -7.38 0.99
N GLN A 131 -9.77 -7.33 2.08
CA GLN A 131 -9.20 -7.51 3.41
C GLN A 131 -8.71 -8.94 3.63
N ILE A 132 -7.47 -9.07 4.11
CA ILE A 132 -6.87 -10.35 4.50
C ILE A 132 -7.10 -10.52 6.00
N ARG A 133 -7.73 -11.67 6.38
CA ARG A 133 -8.09 -11.99 7.78
C ARG A 133 -7.50 -13.33 8.20
N ARG A 134 -6.26 -13.57 7.82
CA ARG A 134 -5.52 -14.81 8.14
C ARG A 134 -4.05 -14.47 8.36
N ASP A 135 -3.31 -15.40 8.93
CA ASP A 135 -1.88 -15.24 9.17
C ASP A 135 -1.12 -14.99 7.87
N ILE A 136 -0.17 -14.08 7.95
CA ILE A 136 0.72 -13.71 6.86
C ILE A 136 2.14 -14.09 7.26
N PRO A 137 2.83 -14.93 6.47
CA PRO A 137 4.18 -15.40 6.79
C PRO A 137 5.22 -14.30 6.54
N TRP A 138 5.35 -13.37 7.50
CA TRP A 138 6.31 -12.29 7.43
C TRP A 138 7.75 -12.79 7.61
N ASN A 139 8.66 -12.41 6.72
CA ASN A 139 10.09 -12.57 6.95
C ASN A 139 10.65 -11.48 7.89
N ASP A 140 11.91 -11.62 8.32
CA ASP A 140 12.54 -10.69 9.28
C ASP A 140 12.69 -9.26 8.71
N ILE A 141 12.89 -9.12 7.40
CA ILE A 141 13.02 -7.81 6.74
C ILE A 141 11.67 -7.10 6.77
N GLN A 142 10.59 -7.80 6.40
CA GLN A 142 9.23 -7.28 6.42
C GLN A 142 8.81 -6.90 7.84
N ARG A 143 9.09 -7.76 8.84
CA ARG A 143 8.85 -7.47 10.26
C ARG A 143 9.58 -6.21 10.70
N LYS A 144 10.87 -6.07 10.34
CA LYS A 144 11.66 -4.88 10.67
C LYS A 144 11.08 -3.61 10.04
N ARG A 145 10.60 -3.68 8.80
CA ARG A 145 9.95 -2.56 8.12
C ARG A 145 8.62 -2.17 8.77
N ILE A 146 7.79 -3.15 9.10
CA ILE A 146 6.54 -2.93 9.84
C ILE A 146 6.85 -2.23 11.18
N ASN A 147 7.86 -2.72 11.91
CA ASN A 147 8.28 -2.13 13.17
C ASN A 147 8.82 -0.70 13.04
N SER A 148 9.51 -0.37 11.93
CA SER A 148 10.04 0.98 11.70
C SER A 148 8.97 2.05 11.52
N LEU A 149 7.75 1.66 11.12
CA LEU A 149 6.59 2.55 11.09
C LEU A 149 5.96 2.77 12.48
N GLY A 150 6.60 2.30 13.55
CA GLY A 150 6.06 2.33 14.91
C GLY A 150 4.88 1.37 15.11
N LEU A 151 4.80 0.35 14.26
CA LEU A 151 3.75 -0.67 14.28
C LEU A 151 4.20 -1.92 15.08
N GLN A 152 4.99 -1.73 16.11
CA GLN A 152 5.65 -2.80 16.90
C GLN A 152 4.70 -3.82 17.52
N ASN A 153 3.42 -3.50 17.65
CA ASN A 153 2.43 -4.38 18.24
C ASN A 153 1.71 -5.30 17.23
N ILE A 154 1.95 -5.16 15.93
CA ILE A 154 1.31 -6.01 14.90
C ILE A 154 1.67 -7.48 15.10
N LEU A 155 2.90 -7.76 15.48
CA LEU A 155 3.44 -9.11 15.59
C LEU A 155 2.96 -9.86 16.85
N LYS A 156 2.45 -9.15 17.85
CA LYS A 156 1.80 -9.77 19.03
C LYS A 156 0.35 -10.18 18.75
N TRP A 157 -0.29 -9.62 17.75
CA TRP A 157 -1.68 -9.96 17.39
C TRP A 157 -1.77 -11.32 16.72
N ASP A 158 -0.75 -11.75 15.97
CA ASP A 158 -0.72 -13.10 15.39
C ASP A 158 -0.69 -14.16 16.50
N GLU A 159 0.03 -13.92 17.61
CA GLU A 159 0.09 -14.86 18.75
C GLU A 159 -1.20 -14.87 19.57
N GLU A 160 -1.92 -13.75 19.72
CA GLU A 160 -3.18 -13.70 20.49
C GLU A 160 -4.38 -14.27 19.74
N ILE A 161 -4.42 -14.14 18.41
CA ILE A 161 -5.51 -14.71 17.58
C ILE A 161 -5.37 -16.22 17.51
N ILE A 162 -4.15 -16.75 17.42
CA ILE A 162 -3.86 -18.20 17.41
C ILE A 162 -4.27 -18.85 18.74
N ASN A 163 -4.13 -18.15 19.87
CA ASN A 163 -4.43 -18.68 21.20
C ASN A 163 -5.92 -18.56 21.61
N ARG A 164 -6.79 -17.98 20.77
CA ARG A 164 -8.24 -17.83 21.02
C ARG A 164 -9.14 -18.68 20.10
N GLY A 165 -8.55 -19.54 19.26
CA GLY A 165 -9.24 -20.45 18.33
C GLY A 165 -9.45 -21.86 18.89
#